data_edfbf9a1906aa64c088ef03af3ca84a6
#
_entry.id   edfbf9a1906aa64c088ef03af3ca84a6
#
_cell.length_a   1.000
_cell.length_b   1.000
_cell.length_c   1.000
_cell.angle_alpha   90.00
_cell.angle_beta   90.00
_cell.angle_gamma   90.00
#
_symmetry.space_group_name_H-M   'P 1'
#
loop_
_entity.id
_entity.type
_entity.pdbx_description
1 polymer ?
#
loop_
_entity_poly.entity_id
_entity_poly.type
_entity_poly.pdbx_seq_one_letter_code
_entity_poly.pdbx_strand_id
1 'polypeptide(L)'
;MAEENDRFTLTFDAADEYRPEAPPPPEIPAWKDGSIRIGIHTSIAGDISGALEVAHGLGANALQIFSCSPRMWERGGARIAEAEAARFRARRKELGLGPLVIHDNYLINLASPNPVLRTRSVQAFHQELVRAIALGADYLVAHPGSGRESSPEAAVASISQGLKQAARGLKLGDLKILLENTAGQGTSIGSRFEELRAILDAAPELPLGICIDTAHTFAAGWDLRSAEGLETTLQAIDRTVGLDRVYVIHVNDSKTHHGSRVDRHEHIGKGKIGLDAFGRILNHALLAGRAFILETPIDKPGDDRRNVAALWKLLGRVVTATGNGVKPRPRRGGAKRAKASRAAGKTSRTKRKSKSKSRSRGK
;
A
#
# COMPACT_ATOMS: atom_id res chain seq x y z
N MET A 1 -1.08 -44.46 -32.34
CA MET A 1 -1.50 -43.71 -31.14
C MET A 1 -1.21 -42.26 -31.44
N ALA A 2 -2.25 -41.52 -31.80
CA ALA A 2 -2.13 -40.09 -32.13
C ALA A 2 -2.32 -39.29 -30.84
N GLU A 3 -1.30 -38.50 -30.50
CA GLU A 3 -1.38 -37.54 -29.41
C GLU A 3 -2.30 -36.40 -29.86
N GLU A 4 -3.46 -36.26 -29.22
CA GLU A 4 -4.34 -35.11 -29.31
C GLU A 4 -3.64 -33.91 -28.70
N ASN A 5 -3.11 -33.03 -29.54
CA ASN A 5 -2.67 -31.70 -29.18
C ASN A 5 -3.91 -30.84 -28.86
N ASP A 6 -4.27 -30.80 -27.59
CA ASP A 6 -5.33 -29.93 -27.09
C ASP A 6 -4.86 -28.46 -27.22
N ARG A 7 -5.13 -27.87 -28.40
CA ARG A 7 -4.93 -26.44 -28.64
C ARG A 7 -6.03 -25.67 -27.88
N PHE A 8 -5.73 -25.28 -26.66
CA PHE A 8 -6.53 -24.32 -25.93
C PHE A 8 -6.51 -22.95 -26.68
N THR A 9 -7.42 -22.82 -27.63
CA THR A 9 -7.69 -21.52 -28.27
C THR A 9 -8.61 -20.76 -27.33
N LEU A 10 -8.14 -19.62 -26.78
CA LEU A 10 -8.98 -18.66 -26.06
C LEU A 10 -9.97 -18.05 -27.06
N THR A 11 -11.10 -18.68 -27.27
CA THR A 11 -12.27 -18.04 -27.82
C THR A 11 -12.96 -17.31 -26.68
N PHE A 12 -12.77 -15.99 -26.59
CA PHE A 12 -13.67 -15.15 -25.84
C PHE A 12 -14.98 -15.14 -26.60
N ASP A 13 -15.97 -15.88 -26.15
CA ASP A 13 -17.29 -15.85 -26.71
C ASP A 13 -17.86 -14.46 -26.49
N ALA A 14 -18.14 -13.72 -27.57
CA ALA A 14 -18.66 -12.36 -27.53
C ALA A 14 -20.04 -12.26 -26.81
N ALA A 15 -20.67 -13.40 -26.51
CA ALA A 15 -21.93 -13.48 -25.78
C ALA A 15 -21.78 -13.30 -24.26
N ASP A 16 -20.56 -13.35 -23.72
CA ASP A 16 -20.29 -13.18 -22.26
C ASP A 16 -19.73 -11.78 -21.91
N GLU A 17 -19.98 -10.77 -22.76
CA GLU A 17 -19.80 -9.38 -22.37
C GLU A 17 -20.77 -9.04 -21.23
N TYR A 18 -20.39 -9.40 -19.99
CA TYR A 18 -20.97 -8.79 -18.81
C TYR A 18 -20.63 -7.30 -18.87
N ARG A 19 -21.59 -6.50 -19.30
CA ARG A 19 -21.65 -5.06 -19.07
C ARG A 19 -22.49 -4.82 -17.81
N PRO A 20 -21.89 -4.87 -16.60
CA PRO A 20 -22.56 -4.22 -15.49
C PRO A 20 -22.57 -2.74 -15.87
N GLU A 21 -23.74 -2.12 -15.90
CA GLU A 21 -23.75 -0.68 -15.65
C GLU A 21 -22.97 -0.53 -14.34
N ALA A 22 -21.78 0.08 -14.45
CA ALA A 22 -20.97 0.32 -13.27
C ALA A 22 -21.87 1.08 -12.28
N PRO A 23 -22.10 0.56 -11.06
CA PRO A 23 -22.82 1.34 -10.07
C PRO A 23 -22.13 2.71 -10.00
N PRO A 24 -22.87 3.80 -9.76
CA PRO A 24 -22.23 5.08 -9.54
C PRO A 24 -21.13 4.87 -8.49
N PRO A 25 -19.93 5.43 -8.74
CA PRO A 25 -18.82 5.24 -7.80
C PRO A 25 -19.33 5.56 -6.40
N PRO A 26 -19.03 4.73 -5.39
CA PRO A 26 -19.43 5.06 -4.04
C PRO A 26 -18.89 6.45 -3.74
N GLU A 27 -19.74 7.32 -3.17
CA GLU A 27 -19.22 8.57 -2.58
C GLU A 27 -18.12 8.15 -1.61
N ILE A 28 -16.88 8.41 -2.00
CA ILE A 28 -15.74 8.03 -1.19
C ILE A 28 -15.82 8.87 0.08
N PRO A 29 -15.92 8.24 1.27
CA PRO A 29 -15.90 8.99 2.51
C PRO A 29 -14.70 9.94 2.52
N ALA A 30 -14.81 11.05 3.23
CA ALA A 30 -13.87 12.20 3.24
C ALA A 30 -12.39 11.90 3.60
N TRP A 31 -11.91 10.65 3.50
CA TRP A 31 -10.49 10.32 3.67
C TRP A 31 -9.59 10.96 2.59
N LYS A 32 -10.16 11.43 1.47
CA LYS A 32 -9.46 12.30 0.51
C LYS A 32 -9.13 13.69 1.10
N ASP A 33 -9.64 14.00 2.28
CA ASP A 33 -9.33 15.20 3.05
C ASP A 33 -7.98 15.18 3.78
N GLY A 34 -7.15 14.13 3.57
CA GLY A 34 -5.87 13.95 4.25
C GLY A 34 -5.98 13.27 5.63
N SER A 35 -7.17 12.80 6.04
CA SER A 35 -7.31 12.03 7.29
C SER A 35 -6.59 10.68 7.16
N ILE A 36 -5.96 10.23 8.26
CA ILE A 36 -5.26 8.95 8.31
C ILE A 36 -6.24 7.80 8.23
N ARG A 37 -5.90 6.81 7.40
CA ARG A 37 -6.64 5.57 7.21
C ARG A 37 -5.82 4.39 7.70
N ILE A 38 -6.32 3.75 8.75
CA ILE A 38 -5.77 2.52 9.29
C ILE A 38 -6.74 1.40 9.00
N GLY A 39 -6.26 0.42 8.27
CA GLY A 39 -6.99 -0.76 7.87
C GLY A 39 -6.30 -2.05 8.24
N ILE A 40 -6.99 -3.13 7.99
CA ILE A 40 -6.48 -4.48 8.22
C ILE A 40 -7.06 -5.44 7.18
N HIS A 41 -6.26 -6.44 6.80
CA HIS A 41 -6.73 -7.53 5.95
C HIS A 41 -7.60 -8.48 6.77
N THR A 42 -8.89 -8.59 6.39
CA THR A 42 -9.86 -9.44 7.08
C THR A 42 -10.32 -10.60 6.21
N SER A 43 -10.69 -11.69 6.89
CA SER A 43 -11.20 -12.90 6.21
C SER A 43 -12.62 -12.69 5.68
N ILE A 44 -12.87 -13.22 4.49
CA ILE A 44 -14.20 -13.28 3.86
C ILE A 44 -14.91 -14.62 4.09
N ALA A 45 -14.40 -15.47 4.99
CA ALA A 45 -15.01 -16.77 5.27
C ALA A 45 -16.43 -16.61 5.80
N GLY A 46 -17.39 -17.32 5.17
CA GLY A 46 -18.80 -17.27 5.48
C GLY A 46 -19.56 -16.21 4.67
N ASP A 47 -19.53 -14.96 5.06
CA ASP A 47 -20.18 -13.84 4.39
C ASP A 47 -19.17 -12.72 4.17
N ILE A 48 -19.06 -12.25 2.94
CA ILE A 48 -18.14 -11.16 2.59
C ILE A 48 -18.43 -9.87 3.39
N SER A 49 -19.70 -9.61 3.74
CA SER A 49 -20.09 -8.47 4.55
C SER A 49 -19.61 -8.60 6.01
N GLY A 50 -19.39 -9.81 6.50
CA GLY A 50 -18.79 -10.05 7.83
C GLY A 50 -17.40 -9.46 7.97
N ALA A 51 -16.64 -9.37 6.87
CA ALA A 51 -15.33 -8.73 6.86
C ALA A 51 -15.39 -7.25 7.27
N LEU A 52 -16.46 -6.53 6.89
CA LEU A 52 -16.71 -5.13 7.27
C LEU A 52 -16.90 -4.99 8.78
N GLU A 53 -17.72 -5.88 9.36
CA GLU A 53 -18.01 -5.86 10.80
C GLU A 53 -16.76 -6.15 11.62
N VAL A 54 -15.95 -7.10 11.15
CA VAL A 54 -14.68 -7.43 11.81
C VAL A 54 -13.74 -6.22 11.78
N ALA A 55 -13.50 -5.62 10.61
CA ALA A 55 -12.62 -4.46 10.49
C ALA A 55 -13.09 -3.30 11.38
N HIS A 56 -14.38 -2.95 11.31
CA HIS A 56 -14.98 -1.88 12.13
C HIS A 56 -14.86 -2.19 13.62
N GLY A 57 -15.19 -3.42 14.04
CA GLY A 57 -15.10 -3.87 15.43
C GLY A 57 -13.68 -3.89 15.99
N LEU A 58 -12.65 -3.99 15.15
CA LEU A 58 -11.25 -3.85 15.51
C LEU A 58 -10.80 -2.39 15.66
N GLY A 59 -11.64 -1.43 15.24
CA GLY A 59 -11.32 0.00 15.23
C GLY A 59 -10.59 0.47 13.98
N ALA A 60 -10.60 -0.32 12.90
CA ALA A 60 -10.12 0.11 11.59
C ALA A 60 -11.13 1.02 10.91
N ASN A 61 -10.65 1.96 10.05
CA ASN A 61 -11.47 2.81 9.20
C ASN A 61 -11.19 2.63 7.70
N ALA A 62 -10.36 1.64 7.36
CA ALA A 62 -10.13 1.10 6.03
C ALA A 62 -10.06 -0.42 6.13
N LEU A 63 -10.15 -1.14 5.02
CA LEU A 63 -9.99 -2.59 5.05
C LEU A 63 -9.41 -3.13 3.75
N GLN A 64 -8.80 -4.31 3.87
CA GLN A 64 -8.40 -5.14 2.75
C GLN A 64 -9.03 -6.53 2.89
N ILE A 65 -9.43 -7.10 1.77
CA ILE A 65 -9.98 -8.47 1.69
C ILE A 65 -9.47 -9.15 0.43
N PHE A 66 -9.51 -10.48 0.42
CA PHE A 66 -9.57 -11.22 -0.83
C PHE A 66 -10.98 -11.15 -1.40
N SER A 67 -11.13 -11.20 -2.72
CA SER A 67 -12.46 -11.25 -3.34
C SER A 67 -12.98 -12.68 -3.51
N CYS A 68 -12.10 -13.66 -3.34
CA CYS A 68 -12.39 -15.10 -3.38
C CYS A 68 -11.36 -15.87 -2.54
N SER A 69 -11.42 -17.21 -2.54
CA SER A 69 -10.39 -18.02 -1.86
C SER A 69 -9.00 -17.81 -2.48
N PRO A 70 -7.99 -17.32 -1.73
CA PRO A 70 -6.71 -16.91 -2.31
C PRO A 70 -5.78 -18.07 -2.69
N ARG A 71 -6.17 -19.31 -2.40
CA ARG A 71 -5.34 -20.51 -2.64
C ARG A 71 -5.97 -21.50 -3.61
N MET A 72 -7.06 -21.10 -4.25
CA MET A 72 -7.76 -21.96 -5.22
C MET A 72 -8.00 -21.19 -6.51
N TRP A 73 -7.83 -21.89 -7.63
CA TRP A 73 -8.31 -21.39 -8.89
C TRP A 73 -9.85 -21.50 -8.89
N GLU A 74 -10.51 -20.39 -9.12
CA GLU A 74 -11.96 -20.43 -9.26
C GLU A 74 -12.37 -21.22 -10.51
N ARG A 75 -13.42 -22.03 -10.35
CA ARG A 75 -14.07 -22.75 -11.44
C ARG A 75 -15.42 -22.08 -11.69
N GLY A 76 -15.68 -21.67 -12.92
CA GLY A 76 -17.01 -21.22 -13.32
C GLY A 76 -17.34 -19.75 -13.12
N GLY A 77 -16.34 -18.84 -13.06
CA GLY A 77 -16.56 -17.40 -13.10
C GLY A 77 -17.48 -16.92 -11.99
N ALA A 78 -17.08 -17.10 -10.73
CA ALA A 78 -17.88 -16.69 -9.57
C ALA A 78 -18.10 -15.19 -9.58
N ARG A 79 -19.30 -14.79 -10.01
CA ARG A 79 -19.80 -13.43 -9.90
C ARG A 79 -20.39 -13.25 -8.52
N ILE A 80 -20.06 -12.17 -7.86
CA ILE A 80 -20.79 -11.75 -6.66
C ILE A 80 -22.17 -11.34 -7.15
N ALA A 81 -23.22 -11.91 -6.56
CA ALA A 81 -24.59 -11.53 -6.92
C ALA A 81 -24.81 -10.03 -6.67
N GLU A 82 -25.48 -9.34 -7.61
CA GLU A 82 -25.66 -7.88 -7.49
C GLU A 82 -26.33 -7.48 -6.16
N ALA A 83 -27.30 -8.27 -5.70
CA ALA A 83 -27.93 -8.00 -4.41
C ALA A 83 -26.96 -8.12 -3.21
N GLU A 84 -25.98 -9.01 -3.29
CA GLU A 84 -24.93 -9.16 -2.27
C GLU A 84 -23.94 -8.01 -2.35
N ALA A 85 -23.48 -7.68 -3.55
CA ALA A 85 -22.57 -6.54 -3.78
C ALA A 85 -23.21 -5.22 -3.34
N ALA A 86 -24.50 -5.01 -3.63
CA ALA A 86 -25.24 -3.82 -3.20
C ALA A 86 -25.35 -3.74 -1.66
N ARG A 87 -25.65 -4.85 -0.98
CA ARG A 87 -25.66 -4.90 0.50
C ARG A 87 -24.28 -4.59 1.08
N PHE A 88 -23.22 -5.18 0.51
CA PHE A 88 -21.85 -4.91 0.93
C PHE A 88 -21.50 -3.43 0.80
N ARG A 89 -21.77 -2.81 -0.35
CA ARG A 89 -21.49 -1.38 -0.59
C ARG A 89 -22.27 -0.48 0.38
N ALA A 90 -23.56 -0.77 0.58
CA ALA A 90 -24.41 -0.03 1.52
C ALA A 90 -23.86 -0.13 2.94
N ARG A 91 -23.55 -1.35 3.40
CA ARG A 91 -23.01 -1.57 4.74
C ARG A 91 -21.65 -0.93 4.96
N ARG A 92 -20.76 -1.00 3.95
CA ARG A 92 -19.48 -0.30 3.97
C ARG A 92 -19.66 1.21 4.17
N LYS A 93 -20.62 1.82 3.46
CA LYS A 93 -20.94 3.26 3.59
C LYS A 93 -21.43 3.59 4.99
N GLU A 94 -22.37 2.81 5.55
CA GLU A 94 -22.87 2.99 6.91
C GLU A 94 -21.77 2.96 7.97
N LEU A 95 -20.81 2.04 7.83
CA LEU A 95 -19.68 1.89 8.75
C LEU A 95 -18.56 2.93 8.52
N GLY A 96 -18.66 3.75 7.47
CA GLY A 96 -17.63 4.75 7.13
C GLY A 96 -16.27 4.15 6.78
N LEU A 97 -16.23 2.91 6.27
CA LEU A 97 -15.01 2.20 5.93
C LEU A 97 -14.51 2.57 4.53
N GLY A 98 -13.30 3.07 4.44
CA GLY A 98 -12.63 3.37 3.17
C GLY A 98 -11.19 3.81 3.34
N PRO A 99 -10.31 3.50 2.36
CA PRO A 99 -10.61 2.75 1.14
C PRO A 99 -10.91 1.27 1.38
N LEU A 100 -11.61 0.66 0.40
CA LEU A 100 -11.67 -0.79 0.25
C LEU A 100 -10.56 -1.21 -0.70
N VAL A 101 -9.71 -2.09 -0.22
CA VAL A 101 -8.63 -2.71 -0.97
C VAL A 101 -8.99 -4.17 -1.22
N ILE A 102 -8.93 -4.61 -2.47
CA ILE A 102 -8.93 -6.03 -2.80
C ILE A 102 -7.47 -6.45 -2.99
N HIS A 103 -7.05 -7.54 -2.40
CA HIS A 103 -5.78 -8.18 -2.73
C HIS A 103 -6.02 -9.33 -3.70
N ASP A 104 -5.19 -9.48 -4.72
CA ASP A 104 -5.33 -10.55 -5.69
C ASP A 104 -4.99 -11.94 -5.11
N ASN A 105 -5.39 -12.98 -5.83
CA ASN A 105 -5.16 -14.36 -5.43
C ASN A 105 -3.67 -14.74 -5.53
N TYR A 106 -3.12 -15.42 -4.54
CA TYR A 106 -1.70 -15.87 -4.50
C TYR A 106 -1.26 -16.75 -5.66
N LEU A 107 -2.19 -17.37 -6.39
CA LEU A 107 -1.87 -18.23 -7.52
C LEU A 107 -1.62 -17.44 -8.81
N ILE A 108 -2.03 -16.18 -8.85
CA ILE A 108 -1.87 -15.30 -10.02
C ILE A 108 -0.38 -15.00 -10.20
N ASN A 109 0.13 -15.28 -11.40
CA ASN A 109 1.49 -14.95 -11.78
C ASN A 109 1.53 -14.50 -13.25
N LEU A 110 1.34 -13.20 -13.46
CA LEU A 110 1.34 -12.60 -14.80
C LEU A 110 2.73 -12.62 -15.46
N ALA A 111 3.80 -12.74 -14.66
CA ALA A 111 5.18 -12.86 -15.12
C ALA A 111 5.56 -14.26 -15.59
N SER A 112 4.69 -15.26 -15.39
CA SER A 112 5.05 -16.66 -15.64
C SER A 112 5.51 -16.90 -17.08
N PRO A 113 6.67 -17.56 -17.30
CA PRO A 113 7.10 -18.01 -18.63
C PRO A 113 6.26 -19.18 -19.15
N ASN A 114 5.59 -19.91 -18.26
CA ASN A 114 4.69 -21.00 -18.65
C ASN A 114 3.40 -20.41 -19.24
N PRO A 115 3.08 -20.65 -20.52
CA PRO A 115 1.95 -20.03 -21.20
C PRO A 115 0.61 -20.46 -20.61
N VAL A 116 0.46 -21.69 -20.14
CA VAL A 116 -0.78 -22.20 -19.51
C VAL A 116 -1.03 -21.47 -18.20
N LEU A 117 0.01 -21.37 -17.34
CA LEU A 117 -0.12 -20.66 -16.07
C LEU A 117 -0.38 -19.17 -16.29
N ARG A 118 0.30 -18.55 -17.26
CA ARG A 118 0.09 -17.13 -17.58
C ARG A 118 -1.34 -16.86 -18.08
N THR A 119 -1.85 -17.66 -19.00
CA THR A 119 -3.22 -17.56 -19.49
C THR A 119 -4.23 -17.66 -18.35
N ARG A 120 -4.05 -18.65 -17.47
CA ARG A 120 -4.89 -18.84 -16.29
C ARG A 120 -4.81 -17.67 -15.31
N SER A 121 -3.62 -17.11 -15.14
CA SER A 121 -3.40 -15.94 -14.31
C SER A 121 -4.12 -14.70 -14.87
N VAL A 122 -4.07 -14.49 -16.20
CA VAL A 122 -4.80 -13.40 -16.87
C VAL A 122 -6.31 -13.54 -16.66
N GLN A 123 -6.84 -14.73 -16.83
CA GLN A 123 -8.28 -15.00 -16.60
C GLN A 123 -8.67 -14.75 -15.14
N ALA A 124 -7.86 -15.26 -14.19
CA ALA A 124 -8.12 -15.04 -12.78
C ALA A 124 -8.04 -13.56 -12.40
N PHE A 125 -7.06 -12.84 -12.92
CA PHE A 125 -6.93 -11.39 -12.66
C PHE A 125 -8.10 -10.59 -13.27
N HIS A 126 -8.59 -10.98 -14.46
CA HIS A 126 -9.81 -10.41 -15.01
C HIS A 126 -11.01 -10.58 -14.05
N GLN A 127 -11.16 -11.75 -13.45
CA GLN A 127 -12.22 -12.01 -12.49
C GLN A 127 -12.04 -11.24 -11.18
N GLU A 128 -10.79 -11.03 -10.72
CA GLU A 128 -10.52 -10.13 -9.59
C GLU A 128 -10.99 -8.70 -9.90
N LEU A 129 -10.71 -8.19 -11.11
CA LEU A 129 -11.18 -6.87 -11.55
C LEU A 129 -12.72 -6.79 -11.55
N VAL A 130 -13.39 -7.80 -12.10
CA VAL A 130 -14.87 -7.86 -12.13
C VAL A 130 -15.45 -7.81 -10.71
N ARG A 131 -14.91 -8.58 -9.77
CA ARG A 131 -15.37 -8.59 -8.38
C ARG A 131 -15.04 -7.28 -7.66
N ALA A 132 -13.84 -6.72 -7.88
CA ALA A 132 -13.45 -5.44 -7.32
C ALA A 132 -14.40 -4.31 -7.76
N ILE A 133 -14.76 -4.26 -9.06
CA ILE A 133 -15.75 -3.33 -9.59
C ILE A 133 -17.11 -3.55 -8.93
N ALA A 134 -17.60 -4.79 -8.85
CA ALA A 134 -18.90 -5.11 -8.24
C ALA A 134 -18.97 -4.68 -6.77
N LEU A 135 -17.91 -4.87 -5.99
CA LEU A 135 -17.82 -4.47 -4.60
C LEU A 135 -17.60 -2.96 -4.41
N GLY A 136 -17.33 -2.21 -5.49
CA GLY A 136 -16.99 -0.81 -5.42
C GLY A 136 -15.64 -0.58 -4.72
N ALA A 137 -14.65 -1.41 -5.02
CA ALA A 137 -13.31 -1.26 -4.46
C ALA A 137 -12.63 0.01 -4.98
N ASP A 138 -11.84 0.63 -4.13
CA ASP A 138 -10.99 1.77 -4.50
C ASP A 138 -9.70 1.29 -5.15
N TYR A 139 -9.17 0.16 -4.67
CA TYR A 139 -7.89 -0.41 -5.10
C TYR A 139 -7.96 -1.93 -5.26
N LEU A 140 -7.24 -2.43 -6.26
CA LEU A 140 -6.87 -3.85 -6.40
C LEU A 140 -5.35 -3.95 -6.32
N VAL A 141 -4.83 -4.51 -5.24
CA VAL A 141 -3.39 -4.75 -5.03
C VAL A 141 -3.01 -6.07 -5.64
N ALA A 142 -1.89 -6.09 -6.35
CA ALA A 142 -1.36 -7.27 -7.00
C ALA A 142 0.16 -7.35 -6.89
N HIS A 143 0.67 -8.53 -6.55
CA HIS A 143 2.08 -8.83 -6.76
C HIS A 143 2.38 -8.92 -8.25
N PRO A 144 3.48 -8.32 -8.76
CA PRO A 144 3.85 -8.43 -10.17
C PRO A 144 4.03 -9.87 -10.64
N GLY A 145 4.47 -10.76 -9.73
CA GLY A 145 4.69 -12.17 -10.01
C GLY A 145 6.17 -12.55 -10.07
N SER A 146 6.44 -13.75 -10.57
CA SER A 146 7.79 -14.33 -10.64
C SER A 146 8.12 -14.74 -12.07
N GLY A 147 9.21 -14.17 -12.61
CA GLY A 147 9.68 -14.41 -13.98
C GLY A 147 10.44 -15.73 -14.15
N ARG A 148 10.83 -16.40 -13.05
CA ARG A 148 11.66 -17.63 -13.06
C ARG A 148 12.92 -17.45 -13.92
N GLU A 149 12.99 -18.15 -15.06
CA GLU A 149 14.13 -18.15 -15.98
C GLU A 149 14.09 -17.01 -17.01
N SER A 150 13.02 -16.21 -17.03
CA SER A 150 12.90 -15.05 -17.92
C SER A 150 13.82 -13.91 -17.47
N SER A 151 14.29 -13.09 -18.42
CA SER A 151 14.91 -11.82 -18.06
C SER A 151 13.91 -10.86 -17.37
N PRO A 152 14.36 -9.92 -16.55
CA PRO A 152 13.48 -8.93 -15.95
C PRO A 152 12.64 -8.18 -16.97
N GLU A 153 13.20 -7.84 -18.13
CA GLU A 153 12.51 -7.13 -19.22
C GLU A 153 11.39 -7.98 -19.82
N ALA A 154 11.65 -9.28 -20.05
CA ALA A 154 10.64 -10.21 -20.54
C ALA A 154 9.51 -10.43 -19.51
N ALA A 155 9.86 -10.47 -18.24
CA ALA A 155 8.87 -10.57 -17.16
C ALA A 155 8.01 -9.30 -17.10
N VAL A 156 8.60 -8.09 -17.16
CA VAL A 156 7.89 -6.80 -17.20
C VAL A 156 6.95 -6.76 -18.41
N ALA A 157 7.40 -7.15 -19.58
CA ALA A 157 6.56 -7.20 -20.79
C ALA A 157 5.37 -8.15 -20.63
N SER A 158 5.61 -9.33 -20.04
CA SER A 158 4.55 -10.33 -19.76
C SER A 158 3.51 -9.79 -18.78
N ILE A 159 3.95 -9.16 -17.69
CA ILE A 159 3.07 -8.55 -16.67
C ILE A 159 2.19 -7.46 -17.33
N SER A 160 2.83 -6.54 -18.04
CA SER A 160 2.13 -5.40 -18.67
C SER A 160 1.11 -5.88 -19.70
N GLN A 161 1.47 -6.86 -20.52
CA GLN A 161 0.54 -7.48 -21.47
C GLN A 161 -0.60 -8.19 -20.74
N GLY A 162 -0.29 -8.93 -19.66
CA GLY A 162 -1.29 -9.64 -18.87
C GLY A 162 -2.30 -8.70 -18.21
N LEU A 163 -1.85 -7.58 -17.64
CA LEU A 163 -2.71 -6.54 -17.08
C LEU A 163 -3.65 -5.94 -18.15
N LYS A 164 -3.11 -5.59 -19.32
CA LYS A 164 -3.90 -5.07 -20.45
C LYS A 164 -4.95 -6.06 -20.93
N GLN A 165 -4.57 -7.33 -21.05
CA GLN A 165 -5.48 -8.39 -21.45
C GLN A 165 -6.60 -8.60 -20.41
N ALA A 166 -6.24 -8.64 -19.13
CA ALA A 166 -7.20 -8.84 -18.05
C ALA A 166 -8.19 -7.66 -17.94
N ALA A 167 -7.75 -6.43 -18.21
CA ALA A 167 -8.61 -5.26 -18.15
C ALA A 167 -9.45 -5.03 -19.42
N ARG A 168 -9.23 -5.82 -20.48
CA ARG A 168 -9.92 -5.63 -21.76
C ARG A 168 -11.45 -5.76 -21.61
N GLY A 169 -12.19 -4.79 -22.14
CA GLY A 169 -13.64 -4.76 -22.09
C GLY A 169 -14.25 -4.30 -20.76
N LEU A 170 -13.44 -4.07 -19.72
CA LEU A 170 -13.91 -3.60 -18.44
C LEU A 170 -13.89 -2.06 -18.35
N LYS A 171 -14.90 -1.48 -17.72
CA LYS A 171 -14.92 -0.09 -17.29
C LYS A 171 -14.44 -0.02 -15.85
N LEU A 172 -13.17 0.32 -15.65
CA LEU A 172 -12.55 0.34 -14.32
C LEU A 172 -13.07 1.50 -13.44
N GLY A 173 -13.62 2.56 -14.03
CA GLY A 173 -14.10 3.74 -13.27
C GLY A 173 -12.96 4.33 -12.43
N ASP A 174 -13.20 4.50 -11.13
CA ASP A 174 -12.21 5.02 -10.18
C ASP A 174 -11.27 3.94 -9.59
N LEU A 175 -11.52 2.65 -9.89
CA LEU A 175 -10.68 1.54 -9.44
C LEU A 175 -9.26 1.70 -9.98
N LYS A 176 -8.26 1.65 -9.09
CA LYS A 176 -6.84 1.59 -9.48
C LYS A 176 -6.27 0.21 -9.19
N ILE A 177 -5.40 -0.25 -10.08
CA ILE A 177 -4.61 -1.45 -9.91
C ILE A 177 -3.28 -1.01 -9.28
N LEU A 178 -2.97 -1.51 -8.09
CA LEU A 178 -1.74 -1.18 -7.39
C LEU A 178 -0.74 -2.33 -7.49
N LEU A 179 0.41 -2.04 -8.05
CA LEU A 179 1.53 -2.99 -8.05
C LEU A 179 2.20 -2.92 -6.68
N GLU A 180 2.30 -4.06 -6.02
CA GLU A 180 2.97 -4.16 -4.74
C GLU A 180 4.45 -4.47 -4.93
N ASN A 181 5.32 -3.75 -4.19
CA ASN A 181 6.73 -4.13 -4.14
C ASN A 181 6.90 -5.46 -3.40
N THR A 182 7.95 -6.21 -3.75
CA THR A 182 8.21 -7.54 -3.19
C THR A 182 9.52 -7.58 -2.42
N ALA A 183 9.67 -8.57 -1.55
CA ALA A 183 10.89 -8.81 -0.80
C ALA A 183 12.11 -9.24 -1.67
N GLY A 184 11.87 -9.61 -2.93
CA GLY A 184 12.91 -10.16 -3.81
C GLY A 184 13.22 -11.62 -3.54
N GLN A 185 12.25 -12.38 -3.00
CA GLN A 185 12.39 -13.80 -2.76
C GLN A 185 12.38 -14.57 -4.09
N GLY A 186 13.41 -15.39 -4.32
CA GLY A 186 13.55 -16.14 -5.54
C GLY A 186 13.71 -15.24 -6.76
N THR A 187 12.77 -15.32 -7.70
CA THR A 187 12.75 -14.56 -8.95
C THR A 187 11.53 -13.64 -9.03
N SER A 188 11.02 -13.18 -7.88
CA SER A 188 9.90 -12.24 -7.83
C SER A 188 10.32 -10.88 -8.40
N ILE A 189 9.43 -10.31 -9.21
CA ILE A 189 9.57 -8.98 -9.79
C ILE A 189 8.98 -7.97 -8.80
N GLY A 190 9.54 -6.74 -8.77
CA GLY A 190 9.05 -5.65 -7.92
C GLY A 190 9.87 -5.43 -6.65
N SER A 191 10.99 -6.14 -6.46
CA SER A 191 11.93 -5.86 -5.38
C SER A 191 12.78 -4.60 -5.61
N ARG A 192 12.90 -4.19 -6.87
CA ARG A 192 13.51 -2.94 -7.31
C ARG A 192 12.40 -2.01 -7.80
N PHE A 193 12.43 -0.77 -7.35
CA PHE A 193 11.42 0.22 -7.75
C PHE A 193 11.45 0.48 -9.27
N GLU A 194 12.61 0.32 -9.92
CA GLU A 194 12.76 0.43 -11.36
C GLU A 194 11.94 -0.62 -12.12
N GLU A 195 11.77 -1.82 -11.56
CA GLU A 195 10.92 -2.87 -12.16
C GLU A 195 9.45 -2.46 -12.12
N LEU A 196 8.99 -1.89 -11.00
CA LEU A 196 7.64 -1.34 -10.89
C LEU A 196 7.44 -0.17 -11.86
N ARG A 197 8.43 0.72 -11.96
CA ARG A 197 8.42 1.82 -12.91
C ARG A 197 8.27 1.33 -14.34
N ALA A 198 9.04 0.33 -14.72
CA ALA A 198 8.99 -0.25 -16.06
C ALA A 198 7.61 -0.83 -16.40
N ILE A 199 6.91 -1.43 -15.43
CA ILE A 199 5.53 -1.92 -15.61
C ILE A 199 4.56 -0.74 -15.79
N LEU A 200 4.68 0.32 -14.97
CA LEU A 200 3.86 1.53 -15.12
C LEU A 200 4.02 2.16 -16.51
N ASP A 201 5.26 2.28 -16.97
CA ASP A 201 5.58 2.87 -18.28
C ASP A 201 5.11 2.00 -19.45
N ALA A 202 5.10 0.67 -19.27
CA ALA A 202 4.68 -0.26 -20.31
C ALA A 202 3.15 -0.39 -20.44
N ALA A 203 2.36 0.13 -19.48
CA ALA A 203 0.89 0.10 -19.53
C ALA A 203 0.26 1.45 -19.11
N PRO A 204 0.59 2.57 -19.80
CA PRO A 204 0.17 3.90 -19.42
C PRO A 204 -1.35 4.13 -19.57
N GLU A 205 -2.03 3.29 -20.34
CA GLU A 205 -3.48 3.33 -20.54
C GLU A 205 -4.28 2.78 -19.34
N LEU A 206 -3.63 2.06 -18.42
CA LEU A 206 -4.28 1.51 -17.24
C LEU A 206 -4.13 2.45 -16.03
N PRO A 207 -5.11 2.51 -15.14
CA PRO A 207 -5.05 3.31 -13.93
C PRO A 207 -4.15 2.62 -12.87
N LEU A 208 -2.85 2.53 -13.19
CA LEU A 208 -1.87 1.88 -12.32
C LEU A 208 -1.38 2.81 -11.22
N GLY A 209 -1.13 2.24 -10.05
CA GLY A 209 -0.47 2.86 -8.92
C GLY A 209 0.41 1.86 -8.19
N ILE A 210 0.85 2.24 -6.99
CA ILE A 210 1.81 1.47 -6.18
C ILE A 210 1.23 1.21 -4.80
N CYS A 211 1.44 0.00 -4.32
CA CYS A 211 1.37 -0.39 -2.92
C CYS A 211 2.79 -0.62 -2.40
N ILE A 212 3.14 -0.03 -1.26
CA ILE A 212 4.44 -0.24 -0.61
C ILE A 212 4.23 -1.09 0.64
N ASP A 213 4.80 -2.29 0.66
CA ASP A 213 4.88 -3.11 1.86
C ASP A 213 6.18 -2.84 2.63
N THR A 214 6.07 -2.55 3.92
CA THR A 214 7.23 -2.20 4.76
C THR A 214 8.14 -3.39 5.06
N ALA A 215 7.59 -4.59 5.22
CA ALA A 215 8.38 -5.81 5.42
C ALA A 215 9.12 -6.21 4.13
N HIS A 216 8.44 -6.10 2.98
CA HIS A 216 9.05 -6.34 1.68
C HIS A 216 10.17 -5.32 1.38
N THR A 217 9.90 -4.04 1.59
CA THR A 217 10.88 -2.95 1.42
C THR A 217 12.13 -3.22 2.26
N PHE A 218 11.95 -3.57 3.54
CA PHE A 218 13.04 -3.88 4.45
C PHE A 218 13.81 -5.15 4.04
N ALA A 219 13.11 -6.21 3.66
CA ALA A 219 13.72 -7.44 3.18
C ALA A 219 14.44 -7.27 1.84
N ALA A 220 13.99 -6.36 0.98
CA ALA A 220 14.67 -6.00 -0.27
C ALA A 220 15.95 -5.16 -0.07
N GLY A 221 16.20 -4.63 1.13
CA GLY A 221 17.44 -3.94 1.48
C GLY A 221 17.29 -2.42 1.68
N TRP A 222 16.06 -1.91 1.78
CA TRP A 222 15.78 -0.52 2.10
C TRP A 222 15.59 -0.34 3.62
N ASP A 223 16.38 0.53 4.24
CA ASP A 223 16.32 0.71 5.70
C ASP A 223 15.20 1.68 6.09
N LEU A 224 14.26 1.17 6.88
CA LEU A 224 13.15 1.95 7.44
C LEU A 224 13.32 2.27 8.92
N ARG A 225 14.39 1.75 9.58
CA ARG A 225 14.57 1.79 11.03
C ARG A 225 14.97 3.16 11.55
N SER A 226 15.79 3.88 10.82
CA SER A 226 16.24 5.22 11.20
C SER A 226 15.48 6.31 10.44
N ALA A 227 15.51 7.54 10.92
CA ALA A 227 14.95 8.67 10.21
C ALA A 227 15.63 8.90 8.85
N GLU A 228 16.96 8.78 8.83
CA GLU A 228 17.78 8.94 7.61
C GLU A 228 17.50 7.81 6.60
N GLY A 229 17.39 6.56 7.07
CA GLY A 229 17.07 5.42 6.21
C GLY A 229 15.68 5.54 5.60
N LEU A 230 14.68 5.95 6.39
CA LEU A 230 13.33 6.20 5.90
C LEU A 230 13.33 7.30 4.85
N GLU A 231 13.99 8.44 5.11
CA GLU A 231 14.06 9.55 4.18
C GLU A 231 14.73 9.15 2.86
N THR A 232 15.85 8.42 2.93
CA THR A 232 16.55 7.88 1.76
C THR A 232 15.66 6.94 0.95
N THR A 233 14.90 6.08 1.63
CA THR A 233 13.96 5.15 0.99
C THR A 233 12.83 5.90 0.29
N LEU A 234 12.21 6.88 0.96
CA LEU A 234 11.14 7.69 0.37
C LEU A 234 11.62 8.49 -0.83
N GLN A 235 12.82 9.06 -0.77
CA GLN A 235 13.44 9.75 -1.92
C GLN A 235 13.70 8.80 -3.09
N ALA A 236 14.10 7.56 -2.83
CA ALA A 236 14.28 6.56 -3.88
C ALA A 236 12.95 6.20 -4.55
N ILE A 237 11.88 5.99 -3.75
CA ILE A 237 10.54 5.74 -4.25
C ILE A 237 10.06 6.93 -5.10
N ASP A 238 10.21 8.16 -4.59
CA ASP A 238 9.76 9.37 -5.26
C ASP A 238 10.44 9.56 -6.62
N ARG A 239 11.77 9.44 -6.64
CA ARG A 239 12.55 9.59 -7.88
C ARG A 239 12.25 8.51 -8.92
N THR A 240 11.85 7.32 -8.49
CA THR A 240 11.68 6.18 -9.40
C THR A 240 10.23 6.02 -9.86
N VAL A 241 9.29 5.89 -8.94
CA VAL A 241 7.88 5.62 -9.26
C VAL A 241 6.98 6.83 -9.02
N GLY A 242 7.40 7.80 -8.19
CA GLY A 242 6.63 8.94 -7.73
C GLY A 242 5.80 8.62 -6.49
N LEU A 243 5.95 9.40 -5.41
CA LEU A 243 5.14 9.23 -4.20
C LEU A 243 3.67 9.55 -4.43
N ASP A 244 3.34 10.36 -5.42
CA ASP A 244 1.97 10.66 -5.85
C ASP A 244 1.22 9.44 -6.39
N ARG A 245 1.95 8.41 -6.82
CA ARG A 245 1.40 7.11 -7.26
C ARG A 245 1.29 6.07 -6.16
N VAL A 246 1.78 6.34 -4.96
CA VAL A 246 1.64 5.46 -3.80
C VAL A 246 0.31 5.74 -3.12
N TYR A 247 -0.61 4.78 -3.12
CA TYR A 247 -1.95 4.91 -2.56
C TYR A 247 -2.14 4.13 -1.26
N VAL A 248 -1.49 2.98 -1.16
CA VAL A 248 -1.59 2.05 -0.04
C VAL A 248 -0.19 1.75 0.49
N ILE A 249 -0.09 1.64 1.80
CA ILE A 249 1.10 1.14 2.50
C ILE A 249 0.67 -0.07 3.31
N HIS A 250 1.18 -1.25 2.98
CA HIS A 250 1.08 -2.41 3.85
C HIS A 250 2.05 -2.22 5.00
N VAL A 251 1.50 -2.14 6.21
CA VAL A 251 2.27 -1.85 7.43
C VAL A 251 2.50 -3.13 8.18
N ASN A 252 3.60 -3.79 7.88
CA ASN A 252 3.98 -5.09 8.42
C ASN A 252 5.39 -5.01 9.01
N ASP A 253 5.60 -5.50 10.24
CA ASP A 253 6.95 -5.70 10.74
C ASP A 253 7.56 -6.97 10.11
N SER A 254 8.87 -7.11 10.14
CA SER A 254 9.56 -8.21 9.47
C SER A 254 10.18 -9.18 10.48
N LYS A 255 9.89 -10.48 10.34
CA LYS A 255 10.60 -11.54 11.08
C LYS A 255 12.06 -11.67 10.65
N THR A 256 12.37 -11.28 9.41
CA THR A 256 13.66 -11.50 8.78
C THR A 256 14.55 -10.26 8.84
N HIS A 257 15.83 -10.44 8.58
CA HIS A 257 16.80 -9.36 8.61
C HIS A 257 16.68 -8.43 7.40
N HIS A 258 17.18 -7.21 7.55
CA HIS A 258 17.39 -6.27 6.47
C HIS A 258 18.17 -6.91 5.32
N GLY A 259 17.66 -6.78 4.10
CA GLY A 259 18.28 -7.34 2.90
C GLY A 259 18.21 -8.87 2.79
N SER A 260 17.38 -9.54 3.59
CA SER A 260 17.26 -11.00 3.62
C SER A 260 16.66 -11.60 2.35
N ARG A 261 15.87 -10.81 1.61
CA ARG A 261 15.03 -11.25 0.47
C ARG A 261 14.07 -12.38 0.84
N VAL A 262 13.56 -12.35 2.08
CA VAL A 262 12.61 -13.35 2.57
C VAL A 262 11.39 -12.64 3.11
N ASP A 263 10.24 -12.94 2.54
CA ASP A 263 8.95 -12.41 2.94
C ASP A 263 8.40 -13.19 4.15
N ARG A 264 8.42 -12.53 5.33
CA ARG A 264 7.82 -13.05 6.57
C ARG A 264 7.40 -11.89 7.44
N HIS A 265 6.09 -11.66 7.52
CA HIS A 265 5.49 -10.63 8.35
C HIS A 265 5.55 -10.98 9.85
N GLU A 266 5.63 -9.93 10.67
CA GLU A 266 5.60 -10.00 12.12
C GLU A 266 4.62 -8.95 12.67
N HIS A 267 4.20 -9.11 13.91
CA HIS A 267 3.40 -8.11 14.64
C HIS A 267 4.15 -6.78 14.78
N ILE A 268 3.41 -5.69 14.73
CA ILE A 268 3.97 -4.33 14.83
C ILE A 268 4.83 -4.16 16.09
N GLY A 269 6.09 -3.82 15.88
CA GLY A 269 7.09 -3.61 16.93
C GLY A 269 7.65 -4.90 17.54
N LYS A 270 7.38 -6.07 16.95
CA LYS A 270 7.93 -7.36 17.38
C LYS A 270 9.00 -7.91 16.45
N GLY A 271 9.09 -7.34 15.26
CA GLY A 271 10.07 -7.74 14.24
C GLY A 271 11.34 -6.90 14.25
N LYS A 272 12.01 -6.90 13.11
CA LYS A 272 13.34 -6.30 12.90
C LYS A 272 13.28 -4.84 12.43
N ILE A 273 12.10 -4.35 12.01
CA ILE A 273 11.86 -2.94 11.69
C ILE A 273 11.68 -2.14 12.99
N GLY A 274 10.81 -2.62 13.87
CA GLY A 274 10.62 -2.09 15.22
C GLY A 274 9.64 -0.92 15.31
N LEU A 275 9.11 -0.71 16.51
CA LEU A 275 7.99 0.17 16.79
C LEU A 275 8.24 1.64 16.44
N ASP A 276 9.46 2.14 16.69
CA ASP A 276 9.81 3.55 16.43
C ASP A 276 9.82 3.89 14.93
N ALA A 277 10.16 2.92 14.08
CA ALA A 277 10.09 3.08 12.64
C ALA A 277 8.64 3.29 12.18
N PHE A 278 7.69 2.50 12.68
CA PHE A 278 6.27 2.68 12.37
C PHE A 278 5.73 4.01 12.89
N GLY A 279 6.22 4.48 14.03
CA GLY A 279 5.92 5.84 14.51
C GLY A 279 6.37 6.92 13.53
N ARG A 280 7.56 6.78 12.93
CA ARG A 280 8.05 7.69 11.89
C ARG A 280 7.24 7.59 10.61
N ILE A 281 6.99 6.38 10.11
CA ILE A 281 6.23 6.12 8.88
C ILE A 281 4.82 6.73 8.96
N LEU A 282 4.07 6.43 10.03
CA LEU A 282 2.69 6.89 10.21
C LEU A 282 2.55 8.40 10.35
N ASN A 283 3.58 9.10 10.84
CA ASN A 283 3.57 10.54 11.04
C ASN A 283 4.38 11.31 9.98
N HIS A 284 4.82 10.63 8.93
CA HIS A 284 5.62 11.25 7.87
C HIS A 284 4.75 12.10 6.95
N ALA A 285 5.12 13.38 6.75
CA ALA A 285 4.31 14.32 5.97
C ALA A 285 4.09 13.88 4.52
N LEU A 286 5.11 13.27 3.88
CA LEU A 286 5.01 12.77 2.49
C LEU A 286 4.10 11.55 2.35
N LEU A 287 3.75 10.88 3.46
CA LEU A 287 2.85 9.72 3.48
C LEU A 287 1.44 10.07 3.96
N ALA A 288 1.19 11.34 4.25
CA ALA A 288 -0.14 11.81 4.63
C ALA A 288 -1.18 11.48 3.54
N GLY A 289 -2.38 11.09 3.95
CA GLY A 289 -3.49 10.75 3.05
C GLY A 289 -3.39 9.36 2.39
N ARG A 290 -2.38 8.53 2.71
CA ARG A 290 -2.33 7.12 2.30
C ARG A 290 -3.12 6.25 3.26
N ALA A 291 -3.54 5.09 2.74
CA ALA A 291 -4.11 4.05 3.59
C ALA A 291 -3.00 3.13 4.11
N PHE A 292 -2.98 2.90 5.41
CA PHE A 292 -2.05 2.01 6.09
C PHE A 292 -2.78 0.72 6.44
N ILE A 293 -2.46 -0.38 5.77
CA ILE A 293 -3.17 -1.65 5.89
C ILE A 293 -2.26 -2.70 6.55
N LEU A 294 -2.79 -3.36 7.57
CA LEU A 294 -2.10 -4.44 8.28
C LEU A 294 -2.38 -5.79 7.60
N GLU A 295 -1.32 -6.58 7.40
CA GLU A 295 -1.36 -7.99 6.99
C GLU A 295 -0.57 -8.86 7.96
N THR A 296 -0.52 -8.43 9.19
CA THR A 296 0.21 -9.11 10.26
C THR A 296 -0.40 -10.48 10.57
N PRO A 297 0.40 -11.46 11.03
CA PRO A 297 -0.11 -12.77 11.39
C PRO A 297 -1.14 -12.67 12.53
N ILE A 298 -2.03 -13.68 12.59
CA ILE A 298 -2.97 -13.89 13.70
C ILE A 298 -2.57 -15.21 14.35
N ASP A 299 -1.57 -15.18 15.21
CA ASP A 299 -1.04 -16.35 15.92
C ASP A 299 -1.92 -16.71 17.11
N LYS A 300 -2.58 -15.70 17.70
CA LYS A 300 -3.46 -15.83 18.87
C LYS A 300 -4.69 -14.92 18.73
N PRO A 301 -5.81 -15.28 19.36
CA PRO A 301 -6.98 -14.41 19.41
C PRO A 301 -6.64 -12.99 19.89
N GLY A 302 -7.07 -11.98 19.15
CA GLY A 302 -6.88 -10.57 19.46
C GLY A 302 -5.53 -9.97 19.02
N ASP A 303 -4.69 -10.71 18.26
CA ASP A 303 -3.47 -10.13 17.68
C ASP A 303 -3.79 -9.01 16.70
N ASP A 304 -4.81 -9.20 15.88
CA ASP A 304 -5.37 -8.22 14.97
C ASP A 304 -5.74 -6.90 15.70
N ARG A 305 -6.51 -7.00 16.79
CA ARG A 305 -6.87 -5.84 17.62
C ARG A 305 -5.64 -5.16 18.21
N ARG A 306 -4.64 -5.94 18.67
CA ARG A 306 -3.40 -5.39 19.23
C ARG A 306 -2.61 -4.61 18.18
N ASN A 307 -2.51 -5.13 16.95
CA ASN A 307 -1.79 -4.47 15.85
C ASN A 307 -2.51 -3.19 15.41
N VAL A 308 -3.83 -3.21 15.22
CA VAL A 308 -4.62 -1.99 14.92
C VAL A 308 -4.44 -0.94 16.02
N ALA A 309 -4.59 -1.34 17.29
CA ALA A 309 -4.41 -0.44 18.43
C ALA A 309 -2.97 0.10 18.54
N ALA A 310 -1.96 -0.67 18.14
CA ALA A 310 -0.58 -0.21 18.11
C ALA A 310 -0.39 0.94 17.13
N LEU A 311 -0.94 0.85 15.92
CA LEU A 311 -0.86 1.93 14.93
C LEU A 311 -1.56 3.20 15.41
N TRP A 312 -2.76 3.10 15.97
CA TRP A 312 -3.47 4.26 16.53
C TRP A 312 -2.69 4.93 17.67
N LYS A 313 -2.00 4.16 18.51
CA LYS A 313 -1.15 4.68 19.59
C LYS A 313 0.11 5.40 19.10
N LEU A 314 0.57 5.09 17.89
CA LEU A 314 1.75 5.72 17.29
C LEU A 314 1.44 7.06 16.62
N LEU A 315 0.19 7.32 16.30
CA LEU A 315 -0.22 8.58 15.68
C LEU A 315 -0.03 9.77 16.63
N GLY A 316 0.52 10.88 16.10
CA GLY A 316 0.80 12.08 16.86
C GLY A 316 1.97 11.97 17.85
N ARG A 317 2.68 10.82 17.89
CA ARG A 317 3.91 10.70 18.68
C ARG A 317 5.09 11.28 17.89
N VAL A 318 5.79 12.22 18.51
CA VAL A 318 7.08 12.67 17.98
C VAL A 318 8.13 11.64 18.37
N VAL A 319 8.62 10.87 17.40
CA VAL A 319 9.72 9.94 17.58
C VAL A 319 11.03 10.72 17.44
N THR A 320 11.71 11.00 18.55
CA THR A 320 13.02 11.64 18.54
C THR A 320 14.10 10.65 18.10
N ALA A 321 15.19 11.14 17.50
CA ALA A 321 16.30 10.33 17.01
C ALA A 321 17.03 9.49 18.10
N THR A 322 16.77 9.78 19.37
CA THR A 322 17.29 9.04 20.53
C THR A 322 16.15 8.29 21.22
N GLY A 323 16.14 7.00 21.09
CA GLY A 323 15.11 6.01 21.50
C GLY A 323 14.48 6.08 22.90
N ASN A 324 14.20 7.27 23.41
CA ASN A 324 13.44 7.48 24.65
C ASN A 324 12.15 8.23 24.35
N GLY A 325 11.02 7.56 24.55
CA GLY A 325 9.69 8.13 24.32
C GLY A 325 9.44 9.39 25.12
N VAL A 326 9.20 10.49 24.43
CA VAL A 326 8.84 11.78 25.04
C VAL A 326 7.32 11.91 25.12
N LYS A 327 6.84 12.34 26.29
CA LYS A 327 5.43 12.62 26.61
C LYS A 327 4.79 13.61 25.62
N PRO A 328 3.51 13.50 25.31
CA PRO A 328 2.83 14.38 24.38
C PRO A 328 2.87 15.84 24.85
N ARG A 329 3.22 16.76 23.95
CA ARG A 329 3.16 18.21 24.22
C ARG A 329 1.70 18.67 24.26
N PRO A 330 1.29 19.44 25.30
CA PRO A 330 -0.07 19.99 25.34
C PRO A 330 -0.27 21.02 24.21
N ARG A 331 -1.41 20.96 23.53
CA ARG A 331 -1.81 21.95 22.52
C ARG A 331 -1.89 23.32 23.18
N ARG A 332 -1.04 24.27 22.76
CA ARG A 332 -1.14 25.68 23.15
C ARG A 332 -2.40 26.27 22.51
N GLY A 333 -3.36 26.61 23.36
CA GLY A 333 -4.52 27.40 22.99
C GLY A 333 -4.09 28.78 22.48
N GLY A 334 -4.83 29.26 21.47
CA GLY A 334 -4.55 30.49 20.74
C GLY A 334 -4.38 31.72 21.65
N ALA A 335 -3.25 32.40 21.51
CA ALA A 335 -2.98 33.67 22.16
C ALA A 335 -3.74 34.80 21.45
N LYS A 336 -4.55 35.49 22.20
CA LYS A 336 -5.21 36.75 21.80
C LYS A 336 -4.17 37.82 21.51
N ARG A 337 -4.31 38.48 20.37
CA ARG A 337 -3.56 39.67 19.95
C ARG A 337 -3.82 40.83 20.94
N ALA A 338 -2.78 41.26 21.67
CA ALA A 338 -2.78 42.53 22.42
C ALA A 338 -2.10 43.61 21.57
N LYS A 339 -2.77 44.77 21.49
CA LYS A 339 -2.33 46.00 20.82
C LYS A 339 -1.14 46.63 21.54
N ALA A 340 -0.09 46.98 20.79
CA ALA A 340 1.02 47.79 21.30
C ALA A 340 0.72 49.27 21.14
N SER A 341 0.87 50.02 22.22
CA SER A 341 0.94 51.50 22.23
C SER A 341 2.40 51.97 22.25
N ARG A 342 2.62 53.04 21.48
CA ARG A 342 3.89 53.76 21.33
C ARG A 342 4.27 54.51 22.60
N ALA A 343 5.56 54.53 22.96
CA ALA A 343 6.18 55.69 23.61
C ALA A 343 7.66 55.76 23.25
N ALA A 344 8.09 56.98 22.95
CA ALA A 344 9.39 57.40 22.49
C ALA A 344 10.35 57.70 23.62
N GLY A 345 11.66 57.66 23.36
CA GLY A 345 12.53 58.55 24.06
C GLY A 345 13.97 58.10 24.39
N LYS A 346 14.90 58.66 23.64
CA LYS A 346 16.22 59.23 24.04
C LYS A 346 17.46 58.33 24.22
N THR A 347 18.31 58.49 23.27
CA THR A 347 19.77 58.80 23.23
C THR A 347 20.65 58.60 24.49
N SER A 348 21.77 57.90 24.35
CA SER A 348 23.11 58.42 24.62
C SER A 348 24.20 57.47 24.12
N ARG A 349 25.13 57.99 23.55
CA ARG A 349 26.44 57.96 22.97
C ARG A 349 27.48 57.71 24.08
N THR A 350 28.46 56.83 23.91
CA THR A 350 29.91 57.07 24.10
C THR A 350 30.74 55.79 23.80
N LYS A 351 31.59 55.96 22.83
CA LYS A 351 33.08 55.89 22.71
C LYS A 351 33.79 54.57 23.09
N ARG A 352 34.40 54.02 22.03
CA ARG A 352 35.82 53.74 21.80
C ARG A 352 36.63 52.95 22.85
N LYS A 353 37.23 51.84 22.43
CA LYS A 353 38.72 51.77 22.26
C LYS A 353 39.14 50.42 21.61
N SER A 354 39.96 50.60 20.61
CA SER A 354 40.81 49.68 19.92
C SER A 354 41.90 49.10 20.81
N LYS A 355 42.37 47.89 20.57
CA LYS A 355 43.78 47.56 20.52
C LYS A 355 44.05 46.22 19.84
N SER A 356 44.86 46.31 18.91
CA SER A 356 45.61 45.39 18.09
C SER A 356 46.70 44.61 18.86
N LYS A 357 47.11 43.50 18.26
CA LYS A 357 48.48 42.93 18.12
C LYS A 357 48.39 41.42 18.33
N SER A 358 48.75 40.59 17.47
CA SER A 358 49.87 40.32 16.57
C SER A 358 50.63 39.06 16.99
N ARG A 359 50.84 38.20 15.98
CA ARG A 359 51.97 37.24 15.79
C ARG A 359 52.16 36.15 16.87
N SER A 360 52.55 34.92 16.54
CA SER A 360 53.42 34.36 15.51
C SER A 360 53.43 32.85 15.60
N ARG A 361 53.55 32.21 14.45
CA ARG A 361 54.48 31.16 14.02
C ARG A 361 54.91 30.07 15.03
N GLY A 362 54.84 28.84 14.53
CA GLY A 362 55.97 27.94 14.52
C GLY A 362 55.69 26.52 15.05
N LYS A 363 55.69 25.65 14.30
CA LYS A 363 56.32 24.47 13.75
C LYS A 363 55.32 23.41 13.39
#